data_2ee4975136302cc15e04228e69db8dc8
#
_entry.id   2ee4975136302cc15e04228e69db8dc8
#
_cell.length_a   1.000
_cell.length_b   1.000
_cell.length_c   1.000
_cell.angle_alpha   90.00
_cell.angle_beta   90.00
_cell.angle_gamma   90.00
#
_symmetry.space_group_name_H-M   'P 1'
#
loop_
_entity.id
_entity.type
_entity.pdbx_description
1 polymer ?
#
loop_
_entity_poly.entity_id
_entity_poly.type
_entity_poly.pdbx_seq_one_letter_code
_entity_poly.pdbx_strand_id
1 'polypeptide(L)'
;MRNGGICMAGDFIITGGRPLSGTVRIPAAKNSVLPLLAATILCSGPVRLRNVPPLADVDTSLRLLRGAGGAACRQGGDVLVERAPTTCRLDAEAAAQMRASILFCAPLLARLGRAETVLPGGCRIGARPVDLHLSGLKALGAQCREEGERLILTAPSGLRGADITLRFPSVGATETLLLAAATAQGSTTLRGAAREPEIADLAAFLCRCGASIRGAGTSTIRVEGRRTLAGCTFAPMADRIVASTYACACAAAGGRVELTGCAPATYAPLLEILAQMGCSVECGPETAVISRFGALHGVGKVFTGVYPALATDAAPLLAAAMLTAKSESSIEDVIFERRFVCAEGFAAFGGRVETAGRTLHIAPARRLSAAEVRAPDLRGGAALVIAALAAEGTSRVRETGSIDRGYADFARKLGQLGAQITREMRPGA
;
A
#
# COMPACT_ATOMS: atom_id res chain seq x y z
N MET A 1 8.53 13.61 -26.22
CA MET A 1 7.40 12.73 -25.94
C MET A 1 7.07 12.85 -24.44
N ARG A 2 5.92 13.42 -24.14
CA ARG A 2 5.50 13.73 -22.77
C ARG A 2 4.98 12.44 -22.12
N ASN A 3 5.68 11.92 -21.10
CA ASN A 3 5.15 10.91 -20.19
C ASN A 3 5.62 11.23 -18.77
N GLY A 4 5.09 12.30 -18.21
CA GLY A 4 5.03 12.47 -16.76
C GLY A 4 3.74 11.81 -16.29
N GLY A 5 3.78 10.87 -15.36
CA GLY A 5 2.62 10.29 -14.71
C GLY A 5 1.87 11.37 -13.92
N ILE A 6 1.02 12.11 -14.60
CA ILE A 6 0.15 13.10 -13.99
C ILE A 6 -0.93 12.31 -13.25
N CYS A 7 -1.05 12.54 -11.93
CA CYS A 7 -2.25 12.19 -11.16
C CYS A 7 -3.44 12.85 -11.90
N MET A 8 -4.18 12.06 -12.70
CA MET A 8 -5.19 12.59 -13.60
C MET A 8 -6.36 13.06 -12.75
N ALA A 9 -6.47 14.37 -12.54
CA ALA A 9 -7.60 14.96 -11.84
C ALA A 9 -8.89 14.70 -12.66
N GLY A 10 -9.71 13.79 -12.16
CA GLY A 10 -10.94 13.36 -12.84
C GLY A 10 -11.90 12.71 -11.87
N ASP A 11 -13.09 12.44 -12.38
CA ASP A 11 -14.17 11.79 -11.66
C ASP A 11 -14.44 10.43 -12.32
N PHE A 12 -14.81 9.40 -11.56
CA PHE A 12 -15.36 8.19 -12.11
C PHE A 12 -16.88 8.28 -12.21
N ILE A 13 -17.40 7.95 -13.39
CA ILE A 13 -18.82 7.78 -13.64
C ILE A 13 -19.08 6.28 -13.73
N ILE A 14 -19.96 5.78 -12.87
CA ILE A 14 -20.15 4.34 -12.67
C ILE A 14 -21.65 4.03 -12.75
N THR A 15 -22.05 3.19 -13.70
CA THR A 15 -23.41 2.62 -13.72
C THR A 15 -23.34 1.24 -13.08
N GLY A 16 -23.90 1.13 -11.88
CA GLY A 16 -23.84 -0.08 -11.05
C GLY A 16 -24.99 -1.06 -11.32
N GLY A 17 -25.16 -2.03 -10.41
CA GLY A 17 -26.22 -3.07 -10.51
C GLY A 17 -25.91 -4.17 -11.51
N ARG A 18 -24.67 -4.31 -12.00
CA ARG A 18 -24.23 -5.35 -12.93
C ARG A 18 -23.23 -6.29 -12.31
N PRO A 19 -23.37 -7.61 -12.47
CA PRO A 19 -22.40 -8.57 -11.99
C PRO A 19 -21.07 -8.43 -12.75
N LEU A 20 -19.97 -8.65 -12.03
CA LEU A 20 -18.62 -8.69 -12.60
C LEU A 20 -18.28 -10.10 -13.09
N SER A 21 -17.56 -10.19 -14.22
CA SER A 21 -17.12 -11.47 -14.77
C SER A 21 -15.81 -11.32 -15.51
N GLY A 22 -14.90 -12.28 -15.35
CA GLY A 22 -13.64 -12.31 -16.08
C GLY A 22 -12.43 -12.55 -15.18
N THR A 23 -11.25 -12.32 -15.78
CA THR A 23 -9.96 -12.53 -15.11
C THR A 23 -9.21 -11.20 -15.01
N VAL A 24 -8.60 -10.95 -13.86
CA VAL A 24 -7.70 -9.82 -13.66
C VAL A 24 -6.35 -10.27 -13.12
N ARG A 25 -5.28 -9.88 -13.81
CA ARG A 25 -3.92 -10.08 -13.30
C ARG A 25 -3.58 -8.98 -12.30
N ILE A 26 -3.15 -9.38 -11.12
CA ILE A 26 -2.78 -8.48 -10.04
C ILE A 26 -1.40 -7.88 -10.31
N PRO A 27 -1.24 -6.54 -10.28
CA PRO A 27 0.04 -5.87 -10.49
C PRO A 27 0.97 -6.03 -9.30
N ALA A 28 2.24 -5.64 -9.47
CA ALA A 28 3.18 -5.56 -8.36
C ALA A 28 2.67 -4.59 -7.26
N ALA A 29 2.97 -4.95 -6.01
CA ALA A 29 2.51 -4.23 -4.83
C ALA A 29 3.18 -2.87 -4.71
N LYS A 30 2.36 -1.81 -4.58
CA LYS A 30 2.86 -0.48 -4.24
C LYS A 30 3.73 -0.52 -2.99
N ASN A 31 3.23 -1.17 -1.93
CA ASN A 31 3.90 -1.23 -0.63
C ASN A 31 5.18 -2.06 -0.64
N SER A 32 5.42 -2.86 -1.67
CA SER A 32 6.71 -3.50 -1.94
C SER A 32 7.60 -2.62 -2.81
N VAL A 33 7.08 -2.07 -3.92
CA VAL A 33 7.87 -1.28 -4.87
C VAL A 33 8.53 -0.06 -4.22
N LEU A 34 7.84 0.65 -3.31
CA LEU A 34 8.39 1.86 -2.70
C LEU A 34 9.63 1.60 -1.83
N PRO A 35 9.62 0.64 -0.88
CA PRO A 35 10.84 0.29 -0.13
C PRO A 35 11.93 -0.32 -1.03
N LEU A 36 11.59 -1.07 -2.09
CA LEU A 36 12.57 -1.57 -3.05
C LEU A 36 13.27 -0.43 -3.80
N LEU A 37 12.53 0.61 -4.21
CA LEU A 37 13.12 1.81 -4.82
C LEU A 37 14.07 2.54 -3.85
N ALA A 38 13.70 2.66 -2.58
CA ALA A 38 14.60 3.19 -1.56
C ALA A 38 15.84 2.30 -1.39
N ALA A 39 15.69 0.98 -1.39
CA ALA A 39 16.78 0.02 -1.25
C ALA A 39 17.82 0.10 -2.40
N THR A 40 17.41 0.55 -3.61
CA THR A 40 18.35 0.72 -4.74
C THR A 40 19.48 1.69 -4.44
N ILE A 41 19.29 2.61 -3.47
CA ILE A 41 20.32 3.56 -3.02
C ILE A 41 21.53 2.83 -2.44
N LEU A 42 21.34 1.66 -1.84
CA LEU A 42 22.43 0.86 -1.24
C LEU A 42 23.26 0.10 -2.28
N CYS A 43 22.76 -0.03 -3.52
CA CYS A 43 23.40 -0.83 -4.54
C CYS A 43 24.52 -0.06 -5.25
N SER A 44 25.62 -0.74 -5.56
CA SER A 44 26.78 -0.21 -6.29
C SER A 44 26.64 -0.32 -7.82
N GLY A 45 25.74 -1.18 -8.30
CA GLY A 45 25.44 -1.39 -9.72
C GLY A 45 23.97 -1.12 -10.06
N PRO A 46 23.61 -1.20 -11.35
CA PRO A 46 22.25 -0.96 -11.82
C PRO A 46 21.25 -1.97 -11.26
N VAL A 47 20.04 -1.49 -10.96
CA VAL A 47 18.90 -2.30 -10.49
C VAL A 47 17.76 -2.17 -11.47
N ARG A 48 17.21 -3.31 -11.90
CA ARG A 48 15.99 -3.38 -12.70
C ARG A 48 14.85 -4.00 -11.88
N LEU A 49 13.81 -3.23 -11.59
CA LEU A 49 12.56 -3.74 -11.02
C LEU A 49 11.57 -4.02 -12.14
N ARG A 50 11.10 -5.27 -12.25
CA ARG A 50 10.20 -5.72 -13.33
C ARG A 50 8.74 -5.46 -13.02
N ASN A 51 7.94 -5.21 -14.06
CA ASN A 51 6.48 -5.10 -13.98
C ASN A 51 5.98 -4.09 -12.92
N VAL A 52 6.67 -2.96 -12.78
CA VAL A 52 6.30 -1.90 -11.84
C VAL A 52 5.11 -1.11 -12.36
N PRO A 53 3.95 -1.12 -11.67
CA PRO A 53 2.77 -0.42 -12.15
C PRO A 53 3.00 1.11 -12.21
N PRO A 54 2.33 1.81 -13.15
CA PRO A 54 2.41 3.27 -13.28
C PRO A 54 1.55 3.95 -12.18
N LEU A 55 2.13 4.06 -10.99
CA LEU A 55 1.52 4.71 -9.83
C LEU A 55 2.17 6.07 -9.56
N ALA A 56 1.37 7.04 -9.12
CA ALA A 56 1.86 8.38 -8.78
C ALA A 56 2.94 8.34 -7.68
N ASP A 57 2.79 7.46 -6.68
CA ASP A 57 3.80 7.30 -5.61
C ASP A 57 5.13 6.73 -6.15
N VAL A 58 5.10 5.88 -7.19
CA VAL A 58 6.32 5.39 -7.87
C VAL A 58 7.01 6.54 -8.61
N ASP A 59 6.26 7.37 -9.34
CA ASP A 59 6.82 8.51 -10.06
C ASP A 59 7.41 9.55 -9.09
N THR A 60 6.77 9.77 -7.94
CA THR A 60 7.33 10.59 -6.85
C THR A 60 8.64 9.98 -6.33
N SER A 61 8.71 8.66 -6.15
CA SER A 61 9.96 7.98 -5.74
C SER A 61 11.09 8.16 -6.76
N LEU A 62 10.77 8.10 -8.07
CA LEU A 62 11.74 8.37 -9.12
C LEU A 62 12.20 9.83 -9.12
N ARG A 63 11.32 10.78 -8.79
CA ARG A 63 11.70 12.21 -8.59
C ARG A 63 12.66 12.34 -7.41
N LEU A 64 12.39 11.67 -6.28
CA LEU A 64 13.29 11.69 -5.12
C LEU A 64 14.68 11.15 -5.46
N LEU A 65 14.76 10.00 -6.16
CA LEU A 65 16.05 9.43 -6.58
C LEU A 65 16.82 10.39 -7.51
N ARG A 66 16.16 10.94 -8.52
CA ARG A 66 16.76 11.87 -9.49
C ARG A 66 17.15 13.20 -8.84
N GLY A 67 16.28 13.76 -7.99
CA GLY A 67 16.54 15.01 -7.26
C GLY A 67 17.73 14.91 -6.32
N ALA A 68 18.03 13.71 -5.81
CA ALA A 68 19.22 13.43 -5.02
C ALA A 68 20.46 13.06 -5.89
N GLY A 69 20.42 13.28 -7.21
CA GLY A 69 21.54 13.05 -8.12
C GLY A 69 21.68 11.62 -8.66
N GLY A 70 20.67 10.77 -8.43
CA GLY A 70 20.59 9.44 -9.01
C GLY A 70 20.14 9.44 -10.47
N ALA A 71 20.30 8.30 -11.16
CA ALA A 71 19.78 8.07 -12.49
C ALA A 71 18.72 6.94 -12.43
N ALA A 72 17.46 7.31 -12.62
CA ALA A 72 16.34 6.37 -12.54
C ALA A 72 15.27 6.72 -13.58
N CYS A 73 14.74 5.72 -14.30
CA CYS A 73 13.73 5.91 -15.32
C CYS A 73 12.78 4.71 -15.43
N ARG A 74 11.65 4.92 -16.11
CA ARG A 74 10.78 3.83 -16.58
C ARG A 74 11.25 3.37 -17.96
N GLN A 75 11.27 2.06 -18.16
CA GLN A 75 11.52 1.41 -19.45
C GLN A 75 10.42 0.37 -19.70
N GLY A 76 9.42 0.75 -20.48
CA GLY A 76 8.21 -0.08 -20.63
C GLY A 76 7.49 -0.27 -19.29
N GLY A 77 7.25 -1.53 -18.92
CA GLY A 77 6.66 -1.89 -17.62
C GLY A 77 7.68 -1.98 -16.47
N ASP A 78 8.97 -1.77 -16.72
CA ASP A 78 10.02 -1.87 -15.72
C ASP A 78 10.47 -0.49 -15.21
N VAL A 79 11.14 -0.48 -14.07
CA VAL A 79 11.92 0.66 -13.57
C VAL A 79 13.40 0.27 -13.55
N LEU A 80 14.24 1.11 -14.14
CA LEU A 80 15.68 0.98 -14.10
C LEU A 80 16.27 2.10 -13.24
N VAL A 81 17.07 1.73 -12.24
CA VAL A 81 17.94 2.64 -11.48
C VAL A 81 19.36 2.32 -11.87
N GLU A 82 19.95 3.16 -12.71
CA GLU A 82 21.32 2.97 -13.27
C GLU A 82 22.40 3.41 -12.29
N ARG A 83 22.11 4.45 -11.52
CA ARG A 83 23.06 5.04 -10.57
C ARG A 83 22.32 5.52 -9.33
N ALA A 84 22.86 5.16 -8.17
CA ALA A 84 22.37 5.62 -6.89
C ALA A 84 22.57 7.14 -6.69
N PRO A 85 21.78 7.78 -5.80
CA PRO A 85 21.94 9.17 -5.36
C PRO A 85 23.37 9.51 -4.92
N THR A 86 23.76 10.75 -5.19
CA THR A 86 25.08 11.33 -4.84
C THR A 86 24.97 12.45 -3.81
N THR A 87 23.76 12.96 -3.52
CA THR A 87 23.51 13.99 -2.52
C THR A 87 22.58 13.46 -1.42
N CYS A 88 22.74 14.00 -0.21
CA CYS A 88 22.03 13.56 0.98
C CYS A 88 20.66 14.24 1.17
N ARG A 89 20.29 15.19 0.28
CA ARG A 89 19.06 15.98 0.42
C ARG A 89 17.99 15.50 -0.54
N LEU A 90 16.83 15.17 0.02
CA LEU A 90 15.64 14.87 -0.77
C LEU A 90 14.92 16.15 -1.20
N ASP A 91 14.32 16.13 -2.39
CA ASP A 91 13.43 17.19 -2.86
C ASP A 91 12.24 17.34 -1.88
N ALA A 92 12.11 18.53 -1.28
CA ALA A 92 11.15 18.78 -0.20
C ALA A 92 9.69 18.67 -0.67
N GLU A 93 9.40 19.16 -1.89
CA GLU A 93 8.05 19.09 -2.45
C GLU A 93 7.64 17.63 -2.72
N ALA A 94 8.50 16.86 -3.36
CA ALA A 94 8.25 15.45 -3.62
C ALA A 94 8.16 14.64 -2.30
N ALA A 95 9.01 14.95 -1.32
CA ALA A 95 8.99 14.28 -0.02
C ALA A 95 7.69 14.55 0.75
N ALA A 96 7.16 15.77 0.71
CA ALA A 96 5.91 16.14 1.36
C ALA A 96 4.67 15.45 0.73
N GLN A 97 4.72 15.11 -0.57
CA GLN A 97 3.61 14.45 -1.29
C GLN A 97 3.43 12.98 -0.91
N MET A 98 4.48 12.32 -0.38
CA MET A 98 4.47 10.89 -0.16
C MET A 98 5.04 10.53 1.21
N ARG A 99 4.21 9.90 2.08
CA ARG A 99 4.67 9.50 3.40
C ARG A 99 5.86 8.53 3.37
N ALA A 100 5.92 7.64 2.38
CA ALA A 100 7.01 6.69 2.21
C ALA A 100 8.36 7.36 1.90
N SER A 101 8.42 8.69 1.69
CA SER A 101 9.67 9.44 1.51
C SER A 101 10.66 9.23 2.68
N ILE A 102 10.15 9.00 3.90
CA ILE A 102 10.99 8.69 5.07
C ILE A 102 11.87 7.45 4.86
N LEU A 103 11.43 6.48 4.07
CA LEU A 103 12.19 5.26 3.79
C LEU A 103 13.50 5.55 3.04
N PHE A 104 13.55 6.63 2.25
CA PHE A 104 14.74 7.03 1.50
C PHE A 104 15.85 7.57 2.40
N CYS A 105 15.52 8.03 3.62
CA CYS A 105 16.49 8.57 4.55
C CYS A 105 17.47 7.53 5.08
N ALA A 106 16.98 6.32 5.39
CA ALA A 106 17.82 5.26 5.94
C ALA A 106 18.96 4.83 4.99
N PRO A 107 18.69 4.50 3.71
CA PRO A 107 19.75 4.14 2.78
C PRO A 107 20.64 5.32 2.38
N LEU A 108 20.15 6.57 2.33
CA LEU A 108 20.97 7.74 2.15
C LEU A 108 21.93 7.93 3.32
N LEU A 109 21.44 7.82 4.54
CA LEU A 109 22.24 7.87 5.77
C LEU A 109 23.32 6.78 5.79
N ALA A 110 22.93 5.54 5.46
CA ALA A 110 23.84 4.41 5.42
C ALA A 110 24.95 4.57 4.35
N ARG A 111 24.60 5.13 3.17
CA ARG A 111 25.52 5.29 2.06
C ARG A 111 26.41 6.54 2.16
N LEU A 112 25.82 7.68 2.57
CA LEU A 112 26.46 9.00 2.52
C LEU A 112 26.82 9.57 3.90
N GLY A 113 26.46 8.87 5.00
CA GLY A 113 26.67 9.35 6.36
C GLY A 113 25.72 10.48 6.78
N ARG A 114 24.85 10.94 5.88
CA ARG A 114 23.89 12.02 6.11
C ARG A 114 22.64 11.83 5.25
N ALA A 115 21.47 12.25 5.78
CA ALA A 115 20.24 12.38 5.02
C ALA A 115 19.43 13.58 5.51
N GLU A 116 18.83 14.34 4.59
CA GLU A 116 17.96 15.46 4.89
C GLU A 116 16.64 15.33 4.13
N THR A 117 15.53 15.52 4.86
CA THR A 117 14.18 15.49 4.30
C THR A 117 13.27 16.47 5.05
N VAL A 118 12.05 16.64 4.59
CA VAL A 118 10.95 17.22 5.38
C VAL A 118 10.17 16.09 6.05
N LEU A 119 9.66 16.36 7.25
CA LEU A 119 8.78 15.41 7.94
C LEU A 119 7.53 15.21 7.07
N PRO A 120 7.12 13.97 6.84
CA PRO A 120 5.93 13.71 6.04
C PRO A 120 4.69 14.27 6.74
N GLY A 121 3.88 15.01 6.00
CA GLY A 121 2.65 15.64 6.50
C GLY A 121 1.66 14.67 7.13
N GLY A 122 0.67 15.19 7.83
CA GLY A 122 -0.39 14.41 8.49
C GLY A 122 -1.18 13.53 7.51
N CYS A 123 -1.79 12.48 8.01
CA CYS A 123 -2.62 11.56 7.23
C CYS A 123 -4.08 11.67 7.69
N ARG A 124 -5.04 11.63 6.75
CA ARG A 124 -6.48 11.72 7.04
C ARG A 124 -7.00 10.56 7.89
N ILE A 125 -6.33 9.40 7.85
CA ILE A 125 -6.75 8.17 8.55
C ILE A 125 -6.22 8.05 9.99
N GLY A 126 -5.33 8.95 10.45
CA GLY A 126 -4.83 8.96 11.82
C GLY A 126 -3.37 9.36 11.95
N ALA A 127 -2.87 9.40 13.19
CA ALA A 127 -1.49 9.71 13.49
C ALA A 127 -0.55 8.61 12.99
N ARG A 128 0.56 9.02 12.39
CA ARG A 128 1.63 8.11 11.92
C ARG A 128 2.97 8.67 12.34
N PRO A 129 3.30 8.60 13.63
CA PRO A 129 4.57 9.13 14.12
C PRO A 129 5.75 8.40 13.50
N VAL A 130 6.87 9.08 13.36
CA VAL A 130 8.14 8.51 12.85
C VAL A 130 9.09 8.11 14.00
N ASP A 131 8.63 8.15 15.22
CA ASP A 131 9.39 7.89 16.44
C ASP A 131 10.07 6.53 16.47
N LEU A 132 9.38 5.46 15.99
CA LEU A 132 9.97 4.12 15.87
C LEU A 132 11.10 4.05 14.83
N HIS A 133 10.96 4.81 13.73
CA HIS A 133 12.02 4.93 12.73
C HIS A 133 13.25 5.59 13.36
N LEU A 134 13.05 6.75 14.02
CA LEU A 134 14.15 7.54 14.59
C LEU A 134 14.79 6.84 15.78
N SER A 135 14.02 6.21 16.66
CA SER A 135 14.57 5.46 17.80
C SER A 135 15.44 4.29 17.36
N GLY A 136 15.00 3.54 16.34
CA GLY A 136 15.79 2.45 15.79
C GLY A 136 17.06 2.93 15.06
N LEU A 137 16.99 4.03 14.30
CA LEU A 137 18.18 4.63 13.68
C LEU A 137 19.18 5.15 14.73
N LYS A 138 18.71 5.73 15.83
CA LYS A 138 19.56 6.13 16.96
C LYS A 138 20.26 4.92 17.61
N ALA A 139 19.56 3.80 17.75
CA ALA A 139 20.17 2.56 18.26
C ALA A 139 21.30 2.04 17.33
N LEU A 140 21.17 2.26 16.01
CA LEU A 140 22.24 1.97 15.04
C LEU A 140 23.37 3.03 15.01
N GLY A 141 23.34 4.04 15.90
CA GLY A 141 24.36 5.09 16.02
C GLY A 141 24.07 6.37 15.23
N ALA A 142 22.89 6.55 14.66
CA ALA A 142 22.52 7.79 14.01
C ALA A 142 22.20 8.89 15.02
N GLN A 143 22.52 10.13 14.64
CA GLN A 143 22.05 11.35 15.30
C GLN A 143 20.86 11.91 14.50
N CYS A 144 19.77 12.21 15.18
CA CYS A 144 18.55 12.72 14.56
C CYS A 144 18.24 14.11 15.13
N ARG A 145 18.10 15.10 14.26
CA ARG A 145 17.78 16.47 14.61
C ARG A 145 16.57 16.96 13.79
N GLU A 146 15.63 17.55 14.45
CA GLU A 146 14.47 18.20 13.84
C GLU A 146 14.66 19.72 13.91
N GLU A 147 14.50 20.39 12.78
CA GLU A 147 14.59 21.85 12.62
C GLU A 147 13.33 22.33 11.90
N GLY A 148 12.30 22.70 12.65
CA GLY A 148 10.98 22.97 12.12
C GLY A 148 10.42 21.70 11.42
N GLU A 149 10.05 21.82 10.16
CA GLU A 149 9.58 20.67 9.36
C GLU A 149 10.72 19.81 8.77
N ARG A 150 11.99 20.21 8.97
CA ARG A 150 13.14 19.49 8.42
C ARG A 150 13.63 18.41 9.39
N LEU A 151 13.90 17.23 8.86
CA LEU A 151 14.57 16.15 9.54
C LEU A 151 15.98 15.98 8.98
N ILE A 152 16.97 16.07 9.85
CA ILE A 152 18.40 15.90 9.51
C ILE A 152 18.90 14.67 10.29
N LEU A 153 19.43 13.69 9.55
CA LEU A 153 20.03 12.47 10.10
C LEU A 153 21.51 12.48 9.76
N THR A 154 22.38 12.16 10.74
CA THR A 154 23.82 12.02 10.53
C THR A 154 24.36 10.77 11.20
N ALA A 155 25.37 10.16 10.61
CA ALA A 155 26.10 9.02 11.16
C ALA A 155 27.60 9.21 10.96
N PRO A 156 28.27 10.10 11.76
CA PRO A 156 29.66 10.48 11.53
C PRO A 156 30.65 9.30 11.61
N SER A 157 30.33 8.30 12.42
CA SER A 157 31.14 7.06 12.57
C SER A 157 30.57 5.87 11.76
N GLY A 158 29.63 6.15 10.82
CA GLY A 158 28.85 5.11 10.15
C GLY A 158 27.81 4.46 11.06
N LEU A 159 26.94 3.64 10.46
CA LEU A 159 25.94 2.86 11.21
C LEU A 159 26.58 1.56 11.71
N ARG A 160 26.18 1.14 12.93
CA ARG A 160 26.64 -0.07 13.58
C ARG A 160 25.46 -0.96 13.96
N GLY A 161 25.64 -2.26 13.82
CA GLY A 161 24.66 -3.25 14.24
C GLY A 161 24.30 -3.15 15.72
N ALA A 162 23.03 -3.43 16.03
CA ALA A 162 22.48 -3.34 17.38
C ALA A 162 21.33 -4.33 17.58
N ASP A 163 21.03 -4.64 18.86
CA ASP A 163 19.81 -5.33 19.23
C ASP A 163 18.70 -4.29 19.46
N ILE A 164 17.65 -4.36 18.64
CA ILE A 164 16.55 -3.39 18.63
C ILE A 164 15.23 -4.12 18.87
N THR A 165 14.43 -3.62 19.81
CA THR A 165 13.07 -4.12 20.05
C THR A 165 12.07 -3.04 19.71
N LEU A 166 11.21 -3.29 18.71
CA LEU A 166 10.09 -2.43 18.37
C LEU A 166 8.93 -2.70 19.34
N ARG A 167 8.40 -1.64 19.97
CA ARG A 167 7.25 -1.74 20.88
C ARG A 167 5.93 -2.05 20.13
N PHE A 168 5.91 -1.84 18.81
CA PHE A 168 4.81 -2.13 17.91
C PHE A 168 5.39 -2.61 16.58
N PRO A 169 4.83 -3.66 15.93
CA PRO A 169 5.33 -4.19 14.66
C PRO A 169 4.98 -3.25 13.49
N SER A 170 5.64 -2.09 13.47
CA SER A 170 5.48 -1.09 12.43
C SER A 170 6.16 -1.53 11.14
N VAL A 171 5.40 -1.60 10.05
CA VAL A 171 5.92 -1.93 8.70
C VAL A 171 7.01 -0.94 8.31
N GLY A 172 6.70 0.36 8.33
CA GLY A 172 7.65 1.39 7.89
C GLY A 172 8.92 1.43 8.74
N ALA A 173 8.82 1.26 10.08
CA ALA A 173 9.99 1.20 10.94
C ALA A 173 10.83 -0.06 10.64
N THR A 174 10.20 -1.21 10.44
CA THR A 174 10.89 -2.45 10.06
C THR A 174 11.64 -2.28 8.73
N GLU A 175 10.99 -1.71 7.70
CA GLU A 175 11.62 -1.38 6.41
C GLU A 175 12.82 -0.44 6.58
N THR A 176 12.64 0.66 7.32
CA THR A 176 13.71 1.62 7.60
C THR A 176 14.93 0.96 8.24
N LEU A 177 14.68 0.09 9.24
CA LEU A 177 15.76 -0.58 9.97
C LEU A 177 16.43 -1.68 9.16
N LEU A 178 15.70 -2.40 8.30
CA LEU A 178 16.29 -3.34 7.33
C LEU A 178 17.21 -2.61 6.36
N LEU A 179 16.76 -1.47 5.81
CA LEU A 179 17.54 -0.65 4.89
C LEU A 179 18.81 -0.10 5.55
N ALA A 180 18.72 0.38 6.79
CA ALA A 180 19.87 0.88 7.52
C ALA A 180 20.85 -0.23 7.91
N ALA A 181 20.33 -1.36 8.42
CA ALA A 181 21.14 -2.48 8.90
C ALA A 181 21.85 -3.26 7.78
N ALA A 182 21.28 -3.25 6.55
CA ALA A 182 21.84 -4.01 5.42
C ALA A 182 23.31 -3.68 5.12
N THR A 183 23.75 -2.45 5.44
CA THR A 183 25.13 -2.00 5.24
C THR A 183 25.79 -1.46 6.52
N ALA A 184 25.15 -1.61 7.70
CA ALA A 184 25.73 -1.26 8.98
C ALA A 184 26.90 -2.20 9.33
N GLN A 185 27.87 -1.71 10.10
CA GLN A 185 28.99 -2.52 10.55
C GLN A 185 28.55 -3.50 11.66
N GLY A 186 28.72 -4.81 11.45
CA GLY A 186 28.37 -5.86 12.41
C GLY A 186 26.97 -6.42 12.18
N SER A 187 26.36 -6.98 13.23
CA SER A 187 25.09 -7.69 13.20
C SER A 187 23.98 -6.88 13.87
N THR A 188 22.79 -6.89 13.28
CA THR A 188 21.58 -6.30 13.87
C THR A 188 20.55 -7.38 14.13
N THR A 189 19.98 -7.40 15.33
CA THR A 189 18.80 -8.20 15.65
C THR A 189 17.61 -7.26 15.87
N LEU A 190 16.59 -7.41 15.05
CA LEU A 190 15.34 -6.65 15.14
C LEU A 190 14.24 -7.54 15.70
N ARG A 191 13.76 -7.25 16.92
CA ARG A 191 12.66 -7.95 17.60
C ARG A 191 11.37 -7.12 17.50
N GLY A 192 10.21 -7.79 17.51
CA GLY A 192 8.91 -7.13 17.30
C GLY A 192 8.77 -6.57 15.88
N ALA A 193 9.48 -7.14 14.91
CA ALA A 193 9.42 -6.76 13.52
C ALA A 193 8.04 -7.03 12.91
N ALA A 194 7.65 -6.22 11.95
CA ALA A 194 6.50 -6.46 11.11
C ALA A 194 6.69 -7.73 10.28
N ARG A 195 5.59 -8.46 10.04
CA ARG A 195 5.60 -9.79 9.41
C ARG A 195 4.96 -9.80 8.02
N GLU A 196 4.54 -8.65 7.55
CA GLU A 196 3.88 -8.46 6.27
C GLU A 196 4.71 -9.05 5.13
N PRO A 197 4.06 -9.66 4.11
CA PRO A 197 4.76 -10.23 2.96
C PRO A 197 5.71 -9.25 2.26
N GLU A 198 5.39 -7.96 2.30
CA GLU A 198 6.22 -6.89 1.74
C GLU A 198 7.58 -6.75 2.46
N ILE A 199 7.65 -7.10 3.75
CA ILE A 199 8.91 -7.16 4.51
C ILE A 199 9.79 -8.32 4.02
N ALA A 200 9.17 -9.48 3.76
CA ALA A 200 9.87 -10.62 3.20
C ALA A 200 10.38 -10.34 1.79
N ASP A 201 9.60 -9.62 0.98
CA ASP A 201 9.97 -9.21 -0.37
C ASP A 201 11.16 -8.23 -0.38
N LEU A 202 11.15 -7.22 0.52
CA LEU A 202 12.30 -6.31 0.72
C LEU A 202 13.56 -7.10 1.13
N ALA A 203 13.43 -8.02 2.08
CA ALA A 203 14.56 -8.85 2.50
C ALA A 203 15.08 -9.74 1.36
N ALA A 204 14.20 -10.34 0.56
CA ALA A 204 14.57 -11.14 -0.60
C ALA A 204 15.32 -10.31 -1.64
N PHE A 205 14.87 -9.07 -1.92
CA PHE A 205 15.59 -8.14 -2.79
C PHE A 205 16.98 -7.81 -2.26
N LEU A 206 17.09 -7.43 -0.99
CA LEU A 206 18.39 -7.11 -0.36
C LEU A 206 19.32 -8.31 -0.38
N CYS A 207 18.82 -9.53 -0.10
CA CYS A 207 19.60 -10.77 -0.21
C CYS A 207 20.04 -11.04 -1.66
N ARG A 208 19.18 -10.76 -2.65
CA ARG A 208 19.53 -10.86 -4.08
C ARG A 208 20.66 -9.90 -4.45
N CYS A 209 20.75 -8.76 -3.78
CA CYS A 209 21.84 -7.80 -3.93
C CYS A 209 23.10 -8.16 -3.10
N GLY A 210 23.08 -9.25 -2.33
CA GLY A 210 24.22 -9.74 -1.54
C GLY A 210 24.15 -9.47 -0.04
N ALA A 211 23.04 -8.93 0.49
CA ALA A 211 22.83 -8.81 1.94
C ALA A 211 22.64 -10.19 2.59
N SER A 212 22.86 -10.27 3.90
CA SER A 212 22.64 -11.48 4.69
C SER A 212 21.53 -11.20 5.72
N ILE A 213 20.31 -11.62 5.38
CA ILE A 213 19.10 -11.39 6.19
C ILE A 213 18.41 -12.73 6.47
N ARG A 214 18.03 -12.98 7.71
CA ARG A 214 17.29 -14.18 8.13
C ARG A 214 16.11 -13.80 9.00
N GLY A 215 15.04 -14.60 8.96
CA GLY A 215 13.84 -14.41 9.79
C GLY A 215 12.86 -13.36 9.29
N ALA A 216 13.01 -12.80 8.08
CA ALA A 216 11.99 -11.95 7.46
C ALA A 216 10.65 -12.71 7.35
N GLY A 217 9.54 -12.01 7.65
CA GLY A 217 8.21 -12.63 7.79
C GLY A 217 7.93 -13.22 9.18
N THR A 218 8.91 -13.18 10.10
CA THR A 218 8.73 -13.50 11.53
C THR A 218 8.88 -12.25 12.39
N SER A 219 8.60 -12.35 13.69
CA SER A 219 8.77 -11.23 14.63
C SER A 219 10.23 -10.93 14.99
N THR A 220 11.20 -11.74 14.51
CA THR A 220 12.62 -11.52 14.78
C THR A 220 13.40 -11.65 13.49
N ILE A 221 14.07 -10.57 13.10
CA ILE A 221 14.89 -10.51 11.89
C ILE A 221 16.34 -10.26 12.30
N ARG A 222 17.27 -11.00 11.71
CA ARG A 222 18.71 -10.82 11.87
C ARG A 222 19.32 -10.37 10.56
N VAL A 223 20.17 -9.36 10.62
CA VAL A 223 20.86 -8.76 9.48
C VAL A 223 22.35 -8.72 9.78
N GLU A 224 23.14 -9.39 8.95
CA GLU A 224 24.60 -9.20 8.94
C GLU A 224 24.92 -8.12 7.89
N GLY A 225 25.39 -6.97 8.34
CA GLY A 225 25.68 -5.84 7.47
C GLY A 225 26.79 -6.16 6.48
N ARG A 226 26.63 -5.65 5.25
CA ARG A 226 27.59 -5.84 4.15
C ARG A 226 28.07 -4.49 3.67
N ARG A 227 29.37 -4.33 3.47
CA ARG A 227 29.98 -3.08 3.05
C ARG A 227 29.45 -2.56 1.71
N THR A 228 29.10 -3.47 0.81
CA THR A 228 28.59 -3.17 -0.53
C THR A 228 27.50 -4.16 -0.94
N LEU A 229 26.48 -3.67 -1.61
CA LEU A 229 25.44 -4.47 -2.24
C LEU A 229 25.55 -4.32 -3.77
N ALA A 230 25.42 -5.41 -4.51
CA ALA A 230 25.44 -5.40 -5.96
C ALA A 230 24.09 -4.93 -6.54
N GLY A 231 24.08 -4.53 -7.81
CA GLY A 231 22.84 -4.37 -8.56
C GLY A 231 22.22 -5.73 -8.91
N CYS A 232 20.91 -5.72 -9.19
CA CYS A 232 20.21 -6.94 -9.60
C CYS A 232 18.98 -6.66 -10.46
N THR A 233 18.42 -7.71 -11.05
CA THR A 233 17.05 -7.70 -11.59
C THR A 233 16.13 -8.41 -10.61
N PHE A 234 15.01 -7.78 -10.27
CA PHE A 234 14.04 -8.28 -9.31
C PHE A 234 12.60 -8.02 -9.77
N ALA A 235 11.71 -8.94 -9.49
CA ALA A 235 10.28 -8.78 -9.72
C ALA A 235 9.60 -8.63 -8.36
N PRO A 236 9.02 -7.45 -8.04
CA PRO A 236 8.30 -7.25 -6.78
C PRO A 236 7.09 -8.16 -6.69
N MET A 237 6.70 -8.54 -5.47
CA MET A 237 5.51 -9.33 -5.22
C MET A 237 4.21 -8.65 -5.70
N ALA A 238 3.17 -9.42 -5.95
CA ALA A 238 1.85 -8.90 -6.33
C ALA A 238 1.14 -8.19 -5.15
N ASP A 239 0.27 -7.22 -5.49
CA ASP A 239 -0.42 -6.39 -4.50
C ASP A 239 -1.65 -7.10 -3.91
N ARG A 240 -1.50 -7.64 -2.70
CA ARG A 240 -2.58 -8.31 -1.96
C ARG A 240 -3.75 -7.38 -1.63
N ILE A 241 -3.54 -6.06 -1.54
CA ILE A 241 -4.63 -5.10 -1.27
C ILE A 241 -5.42 -4.80 -2.56
N VAL A 242 -4.74 -4.75 -3.70
CA VAL A 242 -5.42 -4.69 -5.01
C VAL A 242 -6.20 -5.98 -5.27
N ALA A 243 -5.65 -7.16 -4.95
CA ALA A 243 -6.38 -8.43 -5.00
C ALA A 243 -7.63 -8.38 -4.11
N SER A 244 -7.49 -7.93 -2.85
CA SER A 244 -8.59 -7.72 -1.91
C SER A 244 -9.67 -6.79 -2.49
N THR A 245 -9.26 -5.75 -3.22
CA THR A 245 -10.21 -4.79 -3.82
C THR A 245 -11.10 -5.45 -4.87
N TYR A 246 -10.53 -6.23 -5.78
CA TYR A 246 -11.32 -6.94 -6.80
C TYR A 246 -12.16 -8.06 -6.20
N ALA A 247 -11.66 -8.74 -5.16
CA ALA A 247 -12.46 -9.72 -4.41
C ALA A 247 -13.70 -9.07 -3.77
N CYS A 248 -13.54 -7.94 -3.08
CA CYS A 248 -14.63 -7.17 -2.49
C CYS A 248 -15.56 -6.59 -3.57
N ALA A 249 -15.04 -6.15 -4.71
CA ALA A 249 -15.86 -5.67 -5.83
C ALA A 249 -16.77 -6.78 -6.39
N CYS A 250 -16.24 -8.00 -6.56
CA CYS A 250 -17.04 -9.16 -6.96
C CYS A 250 -18.09 -9.51 -5.89
N ALA A 251 -17.70 -9.51 -4.61
CA ALA A 251 -18.63 -9.75 -3.50
C ALA A 251 -19.76 -8.70 -3.47
N ALA A 252 -19.47 -7.42 -3.70
CA ALA A 252 -20.47 -6.35 -3.68
C ALA A 252 -21.38 -6.34 -4.91
N ALA A 253 -20.83 -6.46 -6.13
CA ALA A 253 -21.58 -6.39 -7.37
C ALA A 253 -22.21 -7.74 -7.79
N GLY A 254 -21.68 -8.88 -7.28
CA GLY A 254 -22.04 -10.22 -7.73
C GLY A 254 -21.23 -10.68 -8.94
N GLY A 255 -21.44 -11.93 -9.35
CA GLY A 255 -20.81 -12.55 -10.51
C GLY A 255 -19.64 -13.46 -10.14
N ARG A 256 -18.63 -13.57 -11.05
CA ARG A 256 -17.47 -14.47 -10.89
C ARG A 256 -16.21 -13.81 -11.44
N VAL A 257 -15.23 -13.61 -10.58
CA VAL A 257 -13.94 -12.98 -10.92
C VAL A 257 -12.80 -13.90 -10.54
N GLU A 258 -11.87 -14.11 -11.46
CA GLU A 258 -10.62 -14.79 -11.25
C GLU A 258 -9.48 -13.79 -11.07
N LEU A 259 -8.76 -13.87 -9.96
CA LEU A 259 -7.56 -13.10 -9.64
C LEU A 259 -6.33 -13.96 -9.92
N THR A 260 -5.38 -13.47 -10.71
CA THR A 260 -4.18 -14.22 -11.09
C THR A 260 -2.90 -13.49 -10.71
N GLY A 261 -1.84 -14.26 -10.45
CA GLY A 261 -0.51 -13.75 -10.13
C GLY A 261 -0.37 -13.16 -8.72
N CYS A 262 -1.26 -13.50 -7.80
CA CYS A 262 -1.15 -13.13 -6.39
C CYS A 262 -1.52 -14.32 -5.50
N ALA A 263 -0.60 -14.71 -4.62
CA ALA A 263 -0.81 -15.83 -3.71
C ALA A 263 -1.93 -15.54 -2.70
N PRO A 264 -3.04 -16.31 -2.66
CA PRO A 264 -4.18 -16.11 -1.77
C PRO A 264 -3.80 -16.13 -0.29
N ALA A 265 -2.78 -16.89 0.09
CA ALA A 265 -2.26 -16.95 1.45
C ALA A 265 -1.85 -15.57 2.02
N THR A 266 -1.51 -14.59 1.17
CA THR A 266 -1.12 -13.24 1.59
C THR A 266 -2.29 -12.36 2.02
N TYR A 267 -3.52 -12.73 1.68
CA TYR A 267 -4.77 -12.03 2.04
C TYR A 267 -5.88 -13.00 2.47
N ALA A 268 -5.50 -14.19 2.95
CA ALA A 268 -6.42 -15.25 3.37
C ALA A 268 -7.52 -14.79 4.34
N PRO A 269 -7.26 -13.96 5.38
CA PRO A 269 -8.32 -13.52 6.29
C PRO A 269 -9.46 -12.78 5.60
N LEU A 270 -9.19 -12.01 4.53
CA LEU A 270 -10.25 -11.39 3.74
C LEU A 270 -11.09 -12.45 3.00
N LEU A 271 -10.41 -13.41 2.36
CA LEU A 271 -11.09 -14.47 1.59
C LEU A 271 -11.98 -15.34 2.50
N GLU A 272 -11.51 -15.65 3.70
CA GLU A 272 -12.26 -16.37 4.72
C GLU A 272 -13.52 -15.61 5.14
N ILE A 273 -13.41 -14.28 5.35
CA ILE A 273 -14.56 -13.43 5.68
C ILE A 273 -15.55 -13.39 4.50
N LEU A 274 -15.08 -13.24 3.27
CA LEU A 274 -15.96 -13.26 2.08
C LEU A 274 -16.68 -14.62 1.93
N ALA A 275 -16.00 -15.73 2.23
CA ALA A 275 -16.63 -17.05 2.26
C ALA A 275 -17.71 -17.16 3.35
N GLN A 276 -17.44 -16.67 4.56
CA GLN A 276 -18.44 -16.60 5.65
C GLN A 276 -19.62 -15.69 5.28
N MET A 277 -19.41 -14.64 4.50
CA MET A 277 -20.47 -13.79 3.98
C MET A 277 -21.36 -14.49 2.92
N GLY A 278 -20.93 -15.63 2.38
CA GLY A 278 -21.67 -16.40 1.36
C GLY A 278 -21.10 -16.34 -0.06
N CYS A 279 -19.89 -15.88 -0.23
CA CYS A 279 -19.17 -16.04 -1.49
C CYS A 279 -18.60 -17.46 -1.61
N SER A 280 -18.57 -18.03 -2.82
CA SER A 280 -17.69 -19.16 -3.13
C SER A 280 -16.28 -18.63 -3.37
N VAL A 281 -15.30 -19.25 -2.72
CA VAL A 281 -13.88 -18.88 -2.86
C VAL A 281 -13.07 -20.15 -3.14
N GLU A 282 -12.41 -20.18 -4.30
CA GLU A 282 -11.54 -21.26 -4.74
C GLU A 282 -10.13 -20.72 -4.86
N CYS A 283 -9.15 -21.36 -4.20
CA CYS A 283 -7.77 -20.87 -4.16
C CYS A 283 -6.81 -21.88 -4.80
N GLY A 284 -5.94 -21.40 -5.70
CA GLY A 284 -4.74 -22.08 -6.16
C GLY A 284 -3.49 -21.42 -5.57
N PRO A 285 -2.28 -21.81 -6.00
CA PRO A 285 -1.03 -21.25 -5.49
C PRO A 285 -0.90 -19.72 -5.70
N GLU A 286 -1.26 -19.23 -6.88
CA GLU A 286 -1.22 -17.82 -7.26
C GLU A 286 -2.52 -17.33 -7.89
N THR A 287 -3.64 -18.02 -7.61
CA THR A 287 -4.95 -17.70 -8.17
C THR A 287 -6.01 -17.77 -7.09
N ALA A 288 -7.00 -16.90 -7.18
CA ALA A 288 -8.24 -17.02 -6.40
C ALA A 288 -9.43 -16.72 -7.30
N VAL A 289 -10.46 -17.55 -7.20
CA VAL A 289 -11.74 -17.33 -7.87
C VAL A 289 -12.78 -16.99 -6.83
N ILE A 290 -13.37 -15.82 -6.95
CA ILE A 290 -14.45 -15.36 -6.09
C ILE A 290 -15.75 -15.37 -6.89
N SER A 291 -16.78 -16.01 -6.37
CA SER A 291 -18.11 -16.05 -7.00
C SER A 291 -19.19 -15.69 -5.99
N ARG A 292 -20.11 -14.84 -6.43
CA ARG A 292 -21.32 -14.50 -5.66
C ARG A 292 -22.53 -14.49 -6.57
N PHE A 293 -23.44 -15.40 -6.34
CA PHE A 293 -24.74 -15.50 -7.07
C PHE A 293 -25.95 -15.34 -6.16
N GLY A 294 -25.74 -15.47 -4.84
CA GLY A 294 -26.76 -15.33 -3.81
C GLY A 294 -26.66 -14.02 -3.03
N ALA A 295 -27.44 -13.94 -1.97
CA ALA A 295 -27.37 -12.85 -1.01
C ALA A 295 -26.15 -12.99 -0.11
N LEU A 296 -25.53 -11.89 0.28
CA LEU A 296 -24.53 -11.87 1.33
C LEU A 296 -25.19 -11.82 2.70
N HIS A 297 -24.51 -12.40 3.69
CA HIS A 297 -24.87 -12.37 5.11
C HIS A 297 -23.84 -11.54 5.89
N GLY A 298 -24.27 -10.98 7.02
CA GLY A 298 -23.35 -10.35 7.96
C GLY A 298 -22.52 -11.40 8.71
N VAL A 299 -21.36 -11.00 9.17
CA VAL A 299 -20.39 -11.87 9.88
C VAL A 299 -20.14 -11.42 11.32
N GLY A 300 -21.02 -10.54 11.86
CA GLY A 300 -20.83 -9.98 13.19
C GLY A 300 -19.67 -9.01 13.25
N LYS A 301 -18.82 -9.12 14.28
CA LYS A 301 -17.71 -8.20 14.52
C LYS A 301 -16.40 -8.72 13.92
N VAL A 302 -15.77 -7.91 13.07
CA VAL A 302 -14.47 -8.15 12.44
C VAL A 302 -13.44 -7.19 13.00
N PHE A 303 -12.21 -7.64 13.18
CA PHE A 303 -11.09 -6.81 13.62
C PHE A 303 -10.01 -6.77 12.54
N THR A 304 -9.47 -5.59 12.28
CA THR A 304 -8.19 -5.51 11.58
C THR A 304 -7.04 -5.78 12.55
N GLY A 305 -5.83 -5.97 12.02
CA GLY A 305 -4.68 -6.18 12.88
C GLY A 305 -3.37 -6.22 12.09
N VAL A 306 -2.30 -6.44 12.85
CA VAL A 306 -0.99 -6.72 12.25
C VAL A 306 -1.01 -8.09 11.56
N TYR A 307 -0.26 -8.22 10.49
CA TYR A 307 -0.21 -9.47 9.72
C TYR A 307 0.15 -10.68 10.63
N PRO A 308 -0.56 -11.83 10.52
CA PRO A 308 -1.43 -12.25 9.41
C PRO A 308 -2.93 -11.91 9.59
N ALA A 309 -3.33 -11.05 10.51
CA ALA A 309 -4.71 -10.62 10.63
C ALA A 309 -5.20 -9.82 9.39
N LEU A 310 -6.49 -9.50 9.35
CA LEU A 310 -7.06 -8.67 8.28
C LEU A 310 -6.33 -7.33 8.20
N ALA A 311 -5.79 -7.02 7.02
CA ALA A 311 -5.08 -5.78 6.80
C ALA A 311 -6.02 -4.56 6.95
N THR A 312 -5.57 -3.54 7.69
CA THR A 312 -6.31 -2.27 7.82
C THR A 312 -6.65 -1.64 6.47
N ASP A 313 -5.79 -1.81 5.45
CA ASP A 313 -6.03 -1.32 4.08
C ASP A 313 -7.22 -2.02 3.40
N ALA A 314 -7.57 -3.25 3.80
CA ALA A 314 -8.71 -3.99 3.27
C ALA A 314 -10.04 -3.63 3.97
N ALA A 315 -10.00 -3.03 5.16
CA ALA A 315 -11.21 -2.76 5.95
C ALA A 315 -12.26 -1.89 5.22
N PRO A 316 -11.93 -0.75 4.58
CA PRO A 316 -12.92 0.02 3.81
C PRO A 316 -13.49 -0.76 2.62
N LEU A 317 -12.67 -1.61 1.98
CA LEU A 317 -13.06 -2.41 0.82
C LEU A 317 -14.08 -3.50 1.23
N LEU A 318 -13.79 -4.18 2.34
CA LEU A 318 -14.69 -5.15 2.94
C LEU A 318 -15.99 -4.49 3.42
N ALA A 319 -15.90 -3.31 4.06
CA ALA A 319 -17.07 -2.55 4.47
C ALA A 319 -18.00 -2.25 3.28
N ALA A 320 -17.46 -1.88 2.11
CA ALA A 320 -18.25 -1.66 0.90
C ALA A 320 -19.00 -2.93 0.45
N ALA A 321 -18.39 -4.12 0.56
CA ALA A 321 -19.08 -5.39 0.28
C ALA A 321 -20.18 -5.68 1.34
N MET A 322 -19.91 -5.41 2.61
CA MET A 322 -20.87 -5.60 3.71
C MET A 322 -22.12 -4.72 3.58
N LEU A 323 -22.07 -3.58 2.87
CA LEU A 323 -23.27 -2.75 2.60
C LEU A 323 -24.38 -3.53 1.87
N THR A 324 -24.04 -4.60 1.16
CA THR A 324 -24.99 -5.42 0.39
C THR A 324 -25.47 -6.67 1.16
N ALA A 325 -25.01 -6.85 2.41
CA ALA A 325 -25.39 -7.98 3.25
C ALA A 325 -26.80 -7.82 3.85
N LYS A 326 -27.47 -8.94 4.11
CA LYS A 326 -28.84 -9.01 4.66
C LYS A 326 -28.90 -8.98 6.20
N SER A 327 -27.76 -9.07 6.87
CA SER A 327 -27.64 -8.99 8.33
C SER A 327 -26.48 -8.09 8.74
N GLU A 328 -26.45 -7.72 10.01
CA GLU A 328 -25.50 -6.73 10.54
C GLU A 328 -24.07 -7.25 10.55
N SER A 329 -23.13 -6.30 10.40
CA SER A 329 -21.70 -6.50 10.60
C SER A 329 -21.09 -5.26 11.24
N SER A 330 -19.93 -5.42 11.84
CA SER A 330 -19.10 -4.29 12.26
C SER A 330 -17.64 -4.56 12.02
N ILE A 331 -16.86 -3.52 11.73
CA ILE A 331 -15.40 -3.61 11.57
C ILE A 331 -14.76 -2.64 12.54
N GLU A 332 -13.89 -3.16 13.43
CA GLU A 332 -13.05 -2.32 14.29
C GLU A 332 -11.63 -2.28 13.74
N ASP A 333 -11.14 -1.07 13.45
CA ASP A 333 -9.74 -0.87 13.04
C ASP A 333 -8.87 -0.60 14.27
N VAL A 334 -8.04 -1.58 14.65
CA VAL A 334 -7.15 -1.44 15.82
C VAL A 334 -5.85 -0.70 15.49
N ILE A 335 -5.60 -0.37 14.22
CA ILE A 335 -4.37 0.28 13.75
C ILE A 335 -4.55 1.80 13.65
N PHE A 336 -5.63 2.27 12.99
CA PHE A 336 -5.86 3.70 12.73
C PHE A 336 -7.16 4.21 13.37
N GLU A 337 -7.10 5.42 13.89
CA GLU A 337 -8.23 6.05 14.60
C GLU A 337 -9.36 6.48 13.66
N ARG A 338 -9.03 6.82 12.41
CA ARG A 338 -9.97 7.42 11.45
C ARG A 338 -9.99 6.63 10.12
N ARG A 339 -9.98 5.29 10.22
CA ARG A 339 -9.92 4.46 9.00
C ARG A 339 -11.13 4.61 8.10
N PHE A 340 -12.29 4.84 8.66
CA PHE A 340 -13.57 4.86 7.96
C PHE A 340 -14.03 6.27 7.56
N VAL A 341 -13.13 7.14 7.10
CA VAL A 341 -13.48 8.47 6.54
C VAL A 341 -14.40 8.38 5.32
N CYS A 342 -14.59 7.19 4.72
CA CYS A 342 -15.53 6.93 3.64
C CYS A 342 -16.97 6.65 4.11
N ALA A 343 -17.25 6.60 5.41
CA ALA A 343 -18.57 6.25 5.96
C ALA A 343 -19.68 7.21 5.48
N GLU A 344 -19.42 8.52 5.43
CA GLU A 344 -20.35 9.51 4.88
C GLU A 344 -20.72 9.19 3.42
N GLY A 345 -19.74 8.77 2.62
CA GLY A 345 -19.99 8.35 1.25
C GLY A 345 -20.84 7.08 1.17
N PHE A 346 -20.65 6.11 2.08
CA PHE A 346 -21.50 4.92 2.17
C PHE A 346 -22.95 5.30 2.51
N ALA A 347 -23.14 6.23 3.45
CA ALA A 347 -24.48 6.75 3.79
C ALA A 347 -25.14 7.43 2.59
N ALA A 348 -24.40 8.18 1.77
CA ALA A 348 -24.92 8.81 0.56
C ALA A 348 -25.47 7.79 -0.47
N PHE A 349 -24.88 6.59 -0.55
CA PHE A 349 -25.44 5.47 -1.34
C PHE A 349 -26.70 4.81 -0.72
N GLY A 350 -27.15 5.29 0.44
CA GLY A 350 -28.24 4.69 1.19
C GLY A 350 -27.78 3.54 2.11
N GLY A 351 -26.48 3.37 2.32
CA GLY A 351 -25.92 2.45 3.29
C GLY A 351 -26.27 2.88 4.72
N ARG A 352 -26.71 1.94 5.56
CA ARG A 352 -27.01 2.16 6.97
C ARG A 352 -25.74 1.94 7.79
N VAL A 353 -24.96 2.98 7.95
CA VAL A 353 -23.65 2.94 8.63
C VAL A 353 -23.57 3.95 9.76
N GLU A 354 -22.87 3.57 10.83
CA GLU A 354 -22.57 4.43 11.98
C GLU A 354 -21.12 4.22 12.40
N THR A 355 -20.39 5.30 12.63
CA THR A 355 -19.01 5.24 13.13
C THR A 355 -18.98 5.58 14.61
N ALA A 356 -18.53 4.63 15.44
CA ALA A 356 -18.32 4.79 16.87
C ALA A 356 -16.82 4.58 17.20
N GLY A 357 -16.08 5.68 17.38
CA GLY A 357 -14.64 5.63 17.59
C GLY A 357 -13.90 4.99 16.41
N ARG A 358 -13.29 3.81 16.64
CA ARG A 358 -12.56 3.03 15.61
C ARG A 358 -13.42 1.98 14.91
N THR A 359 -14.70 1.87 15.27
CA THR A 359 -15.62 0.86 14.75
C THR A 359 -16.59 1.47 13.75
N LEU A 360 -16.75 0.81 12.62
CA LEU A 360 -17.84 1.06 11.67
C LEU A 360 -18.89 -0.03 11.85
N HIS A 361 -20.10 0.36 12.24
CA HIS A 361 -21.28 -0.49 12.29
C HIS A 361 -22.01 -0.39 10.95
N ILE A 362 -22.45 -1.53 10.42
CA ILE A 362 -23.10 -1.66 9.12
C ILE A 362 -24.38 -2.49 9.33
N ALA A 363 -25.52 -1.83 9.19
CA ALA A 363 -26.81 -2.48 9.26
C ALA A 363 -27.36 -2.77 7.84
N PRO A 364 -28.23 -3.77 7.69
CA PRO A 364 -28.81 -4.11 6.39
C PRO A 364 -29.51 -2.91 5.76
N ALA A 365 -29.15 -2.59 4.52
CA ALA A 365 -29.87 -1.62 3.71
C ALA A 365 -30.82 -2.34 2.76
N ARG A 366 -31.95 -1.71 2.41
CA ARG A 366 -32.91 -2.30 1.47
C ARG A 366 -32.31 -2.44 0.08
N ARG A 367 -31.67 -1.37 -0.41
CA ARG A 367 -30.93 -1.26 -1.68
C ARG A 367 -29.96 -0.08 -1.61
N LEU A 368 -28.88 -0.18 -2.31
CA LEU A 368 -28.00 0.95 -2.56
C LEU A 368 -28.47 1.67 -3.84
N SER A 369 -28.47 2.99 -3.82
CA SER A 369 -28.85 3.85 -4.94
C SER A 369 -27.68 4.74 -5.35
N ALA A 370 -27.73 5.18 -6.60
CA ALA A 370 -26.72 6.07 -7.17
C ALA A 370 -26.53 7.32 -6.33
N ALA A 371 -25.28 7.76 -6.19
CA ALA A 371 -24.91 8.94 -5.45
C ALA A 371 -23.75 9.69 -6.10
N GLU A 372 -23.61 10.95 -5.73
CA GLU A 372 -22.41 11.73 -5.99
C GLU A 372 -21.61 11.85 -4.67
N VAL A 373 -20.37 11.35 -4.69
CA VAL A 373 -19.50 11.28 -3.52
C VAL A 373 -18.09 11.73 -3.88
N ARG A 374 -17.29 12.07 -2.86
CA ARG A 374 -15.89 12.48 -3.02
C ARG A 374 -14.97 11.41 -2.46
N ALA A 375 -13.91 11.04 -3.18
CA ALA A 375 -12.87 10.12 -2.70
C ALA A 375 -12.08 10.78 -1.55
N PRO A 376 -12.19 10.28 -0.31
CA PRO A 376 -11.52 10.91 0.84
C PRO A 376 -10.02 10.61 0.88
N ASP A 377 -9.65 9.43 0.48
CA ASP A 377 -8.28 8.89 0.42
C ASP A 377 -8.20 7.72 -0.58
N LEU A 378 -7.03 7.09 -0.67
CA LEU A 378 -6.77 5.98 -1.59
C LEU A 378 -7.74 4.80 -1.41
N ARG A 379 -7.87 4.27 -0.19
CA ARG A 379 -8.65 3.04 0.08
C ARG A 379 -10.14 3.35 0.26
N GLY A 380 -10.45 4.47 0.90
CA GLY A 380 -11.82 4.96 0.99
C GLY A 380 -12.40 5.29 -0.38
N GLY A 381 -11.62 5.91 -1.27
CA GLY A 381 -12.03 6.16 -2.65
C GLY A 381 -12.31 4.88 -3.42
N ALA A 382 -11.44 3.86 -3.33
CA ALA A 382 -11.67 2.56 -3.94
C ALA A 382 -12.91 1.86 -3.36
N ALA A 383 -13.16 1.99 -2.05
CA ALA A 383 -14.35 1.46 -1.39
C ALA A 383 -15.64 2.12 -1.90
N LEU A 384 -15.62 3.44 -2.15
CA LEU A 384 -16.76 4.15 -2.75
C LEU A 384 -17.01 3.71 -4.20
N VAL A 385 -15.97 3.37 -4.96
CA VAL A 385 -16.13 2.75 -6.29
C VAL A 385 -16.81 1.38 -6.16
N ILE A 386 -16.40 0.54 -5.20
CA ILE A 386 -17.05 -0.76 -4.94
C ILE A 386 -18.53 -0.57 -4.58
N ALA A 387 -18.87 0.38 -3.70
CA ALA A 387 -20.25 0.69 -3.37
C ALA A 387 -21.06 1.14 -4.60
N ALA A 388 -20.48 1.99 -5.45
CA ALA A 388 -21.08 2.44 -6.69
C ALA A 388 -21.35 1.30 -7.70
N LEU A 389 -20.48 0.27 -7.75
CA LEU A 389 -20.71 -0.92 -8.60
C LEU A 389 -21.94 -1.73 -8.14
N ALA A 390 -22.23 -1.73 -6.84
CA ALA A 390 -23.38 -2.42 -6.26
C ALA A 390 -24.67 -1.58 -6.27
N ALA A 391 -24.57 -0.25 -6.39
CA ALA A 391 -25.70 0.68 -6.35
C ALA A 391 -26.51 0.67 -7.67
N GLU A 392 -27.82 0.84 -7.58
CA GLU A 392 -28.68 0.99 -8.75
C GLU A 392 -28.58 2.42 -9.32
N GLY A 393 -28.37 2.54 -10.63
CA GLY A 393 -28.26 3.84 -11.33
C GLY A 393 -26.81 4.27 -11.59
N THR A 394 -26.62 5.53 -11.96
CA THR A 394 -25.31 6.10 -12.32
C THR A 394 -24.78 7.02 -11.24
N SER A 395 -23.65 6.66 -10.67
CA SER A 395 -22.97 7.37 -9.59
C SER A 395 -21.76 8.15 -10.10
N ARG A 396 -21.40 9.21 -9.38
CA ARG A 396 -20.18 9.99 -9.60
C ARG A 396 -19.28 9.92 -8.37
N VAL A 397 -18.06 9.39 -8.54
CA VAL A 397 -17.01 9.46 -7.52
C VAL A 397 -16.01 10.54 -7.93
N ARG A 398 -15.99 11.64 -7.18
CA ARG A 398 -15.16 12.82 -7.44
C ARG A 398 -13.75 12.67 -6.91
N GLU A 399 -12.81 13.40 -7.51
CA GLU A 399 -11.43 13.56 -7.01
C GLU A 399 -10.66 12.24 -6.90
N THR A 400 -10.76 11.44 -7.93
CA THR A 400 -10.20 10.08 -7.97
C THR A 400 -8.68 10.02 -8.05
N GLY A 401 -7.98 11.15 -8.13
CA GLY A 401 -6.52 11.22 -8.16
C GLY A 401 -5.84 10.53 -6.96
N SER A 402 -6.49 10.51 -5.79
CA SER A 402 -5.99 9.74 -4.65
C SER A 402 -5.97 8.24 -4.91
N ILE A 403 -6.87 7.71 -5.76
CA ILE A 403 -6.95 6.29 -6.12
C ILE A 403 -5.75 5.90 -7.00
N ASP A 404 -5.30 6.78 -7.90
CA ASP A 404 -4.17 6.54 -8.82
C ASP A 404 -2.83 6.35 -8.10
N ARG A 405 -2.75 6.72 -6.83
CA ARG A 405 -1.58 6.47 -5.99
C ARG A 405 -1.35 4.98 -5.71
N GLY A 406 -2.37 4.13 -5.83
CA GLY A 406 -2.27 2.71 -5.53
C GLY A 406 -2.96 1.77 -6.51
N TYR A 407 -3.71 2.31 -7.47
CA TYR A 407 -4.40 1.52 -8.48
C TYR A 407 -4.07 2.00 -9.90
N ALA A 408 -3.26 1.23 -10.59
CA ALA A 408 -2.97 1.48 -11.99
C ALA A 408 -4.15 1.03 -12.87
N ASP A 409 -4.62 1.92 -13.75
CA ASP A 409 -5.68 1.64 -14.73
C ASP A 409 -6.99 1.10 -14.10
N PHE A 410 -7.38 1.60 -12.93
CA PHE A 410 -8.46 1.02 -12.14
C PHE A 410 -9.78 0.92 -12.91
N ALA A 411 -10.22 2.02 -13.54
CA ALA A 411 -11.44 2.02 -14.35
C ALA A 411 -11.35 1.04 -15.54
N ARG A 412 -10.21 1.01 -16.25
CA ARG A 412 -10.02 0.09 -17.39
C ARG A 412 -10.10 -1.37 -16.96
N LYS A 413 -9.47 -1.74 -15.84
CA LYS A 413 -9.50 -3.11 -15.33
C LYS A 413 -10.88 -3.52 -14.84
N LEU A 414 -11.61 -2.63 -14.16
CA LEU A 414 -13.00 -2.88 -13.79
C LEU A 414 -13.89 -3.02 -15.06
N GLY A 415 -13.67 -2.19 -16.08
CA GLY A 415 -14.34 -2.32 -17.38
C GLY A 415 -14.07 -3.66 -18.06
N GLN A 416 -12.85 -4.21 -17.95
CA GLN A 416 -12.52 -5.55 -18.44
C GLN A 416 -13.26 -6.67 -17.71
N LEU A 417 -13.69 -6.42 -16.46
CA LEU A 417 -14.54 -7.31 -15.68
C LEU A 417 -16.05 -7.05 -15.93
N GLY A 418 -16.41 -6.22 -16.91
CA GLY A 418 -17.80 -5.95 -17.27
C GLY A 418 -18.44 -4.77 -16.54
N ALA A 419 -17.71 -4.04 -15.69
CA ALA A 419 -18.23 -2.83 -15.07
C ALA A 419 -18.45 -1.72 -16.10
N GLN A 420 -19.56 -0.98 -15.99
CA GLN A 420 -19.74 0.27 -16.71
C GLN A 420 -19.13 1.42 -15.92
N ILE A 421 -17.89 1.74 -16.23
CA ILE A 421 -17.11 2.78 -15.55
C ILE A 421 -16.30 3.57 -16.57
N THR A 422 -16.38 4.89 -16.50
CA THR A 422 -15.57 5.82 -17.30
C THR A 422 -14.90 6.84 -16.40
N ARG A 423 -13.82 7.46 -16.90
CA ARG A 423 -13.20 8.60 -16.23
C ARG A 423 -13.49 9.86 -17.01
N GLU A 424 -14.15 10.82 -16.40
CA GLU A 424 -14.30 12.18 -16.91
C GLU A 424 -13.16 13.05 -16.39
N MET A 425 -12.41 13.66 -17.31
CA MET A 425 -11.36 14.62 -16.96
C MET A 425 -11.99 15.95 -16.60
N ARG A 426 -11.49 16.60 -15.55
CA ARG A 426 -11.93 17.96 -15.22
C ARG A 426 -11.29 18.96 -16.18
N PRO A 427 -12.05 19.90 -16.74
CA PRO A 427 -11.49 20.99 -17.51
C PRO A 427 -10.52 21.80 -16.62
N GLY A 428 -9.27 21.96 -17.05
CA GLY A 428 -8.28 22.82 -16.39
C GLY A 428 -7.48 22.19 -15.24
N ALA A 429 -7.33 20.86 -15.21
CA ALA A 429 -6.43 20.15 -14.27
C ALA A 429 -5.09 19.79 -14.93
#